data_bec8006f6e04bc206bbdae9be70b0d11
#
_entry.id   bec8006f6e04bc206bbdae9be70b0d11
#
_cell.length_a   1.000
_cell.length_b   1.000
_cell.length_c   1.000
_cell.angle_alpha   90.00
_cell.angle_beta   90.00
_cell.angle_gamma   90.00
#
_symmetry.space_group_name_H-M   'P 1'
#
loop_
_entity.id
_entity.type
_entity.pdbx_description
1 polymer ?
#
loop_
_entity_poly.entity_id
_entity_poly.type
_entity_poly.pdbx_seq_one_letter_code
_entity_poly.pdbx_strand_id
1 'polypeptide(L)'
;MGAGVATIEGMTDTVSIRDLSVSTVIGAYDWEREIEQVLVFTVDMAADVAKAAVNDDLADTLDYSAAAKAIRAVVTEGKFQLIETAAERVAQRLLADHGLAWVRVEVVKPIPAEGYTAAITIERSGSLTQVTM
;
A
#
# COMPACT_ATOMS: atom_id res chain seq x y z
N MET A 1 -14.55 -1.02 26.87
CA MET A 1 -14.24 0.26 26.32
C MET A 1 -12.75 0.59 26.41
N GLY A 2 -12.15 0.50 27.56
CA GLY A 2 -10.75 0.86 27.71
C GLY A 2 -9.81 0.05 26.83
N ALA A 3 -10.05 -1.24 26.77
CA ALA A 3 -9.16 -2.10 25.97
C ALA A 3 -9.22 -1.74 24.49
N GLY A 4 -10.41 -1.45 23.99
CA GLY A 4 -10.54 -1.06 22.60
C GLY A 4 -9.87 0.26 22.30
N VAL A 5 -9.97 1.20 23.25
CA VAL A 5 -9.33 2.50 23.07
C VAL A 5 -7.81 2.35 23.05
N ALA A 6 -7.27 1.55 23.95
CA ALA A 6 -5.83 1.33 23.99
C ALA A 6 -5.33 0.69 22.70
N THR A 7 -6.10 -0.26 22.18
CA THR A 7 -5.73 -0.92 20.93
C THR A 7 -5.72 0.07 19.77
N ILE A 8 -6.73 0.94 19.73
CA ILE A 8 -6.84 1.95 18.69
C ILE A 8 -5.64 2.89 18.77
N GLU A 9 -5.26 3.29 19.96
CA GLU A 9 -4.10 4.16 20.11
C GLU A 9 -2.82 3.51 19.61
N GLY A 10 -2.63 2.24 19.94
CA GLY A 10 -1.45 1.52 19.47
C GLY A 10 -1.43 1.36 17.97
N MET A 11 -2.59 1.49 17.32
CA MET A 11 -2.69 1.34 15.87
C MET A 11 -2.62 2.67 15.14
N THR A 12 -2.45 3.78 15.85
CA THR A 12 -2.33 5.08 15.19
C THR A 12 -0.96 5.35 14.62
N ASP A 13 0.06 4.62 15.08
CA ASP A 13 1.39 4.78 14.52
C ASP A 13 1.44 4.14 13.16
N THR A 14 2.08 4.82 12.22
CA THR A 14 2.21 4.31 10.87
C THR A 14 3.63 4.49 10.37
N VAL A 15 4.01 3.59 9.48
CA VAL A 15 5.17 3.77 8.61
C VAL A 15 4.60 3.99 7.23
N SER A 16 5.07 5.02 6.55
CA SER A 16 4.52 5.39 5.25
C SER A 16 5.59 5.38 4.18
N ILE A 17 5.16 4.99 2.98
CA ILE A 17 5.94 5.18 1.76
C ILE A 17 5.17 6.20 0.95
N ARG A 18 5.80 7.33 0.63
CA ARG A 18 5.13 8.42 -0.05
C ARG A 18 5.70 8.62 -1.44
N ASP A 19 4.79 8.82 -2.38
CA ASP A 19 5.15 9.23 -3.74
C ASP A 19 6.08 8.25 -4.44
N LEU A 20 5.81 6.96 -4.26
CA LEU A 20 6.56 5.91 -4.95
C LEU A 20 6.07 5.84 -6.39
N SER A 21 6.92 6.22 -7.33
CA SER A 21 6.59 6.20 -8.76
C SER A 21 6.93 4.86 -9.36
N VAL A 22 5.99 4.27 -10.08
CA VAL A 22 6.17 2.99 -10.74
C VAL A 22 5.73 3.12 -12.20
N SER A 23 6.64 2.82 -13.12
CA SER A 23 6.33 2.82 -14.55
C SER A 23 5.85 1.43 -14.94
N THR A 24 4.68 1.34 -15.54
CA THR A 24 4.08 0.04 -15.84
C THR A 24 3.02 0.17 -16.93
N VAL A 25 2.65 -0.95 -17.51
CA VAL A 25 1.49 -1.01 -18.40
C VAL A 25 0.25 -0.99 -17.51
N ILE A 26 -0.61 -0.01 -17.72
CA ILE A 26 -1.83 0.18 -16.91
C ILE A 26 -2.88 0.86 -17.78
N GLY A 27 -4.12 0.38 -17.70
CA GLY A 27 -5.22 0.96 -18.41
C GLY A 27 -5.96 -0.07 -19.25
N ALA A 28 -7.24 0.20 -19.51
CA ALA A 28 -8.12 -0.72 -20.20
C ALA A 28 -8.17 -0.50 -21.73
N TYR A 29 -7.80 0.68 -22.20
CA TYR A 29 -7.86 0.99 -23.62
C TYR A 29 -6.72 0.31 -24.37
N ASP A 30 -6.99 -0.05 -25.62
CA ASP A 30 -5.99 -0.77 -26.43
C ASP A 30 -4.65 -0.04 -26.48
N TRP A 31 -4.68 1.29 -26.70
CA TRP A 31 -3.44 2.04 -26.79
C TRP A 31 -2.65 2.04 -25.47
N GLU A 32 -3.37 1.92 -24.33
CA GLU A 32 -2.71 1.87 -23.04
C GLU A 32 -1.95 0.57 -22.83
N ARG A 33 -2.36 -0.51 -23.50
CA ARG A 33 -1.70 -1.80 -23.37
C ARG A 33 -0.34 -1.81 -24.09
N GLU A 34 -0.08 -0.82 -24.92
CA GLU A 34 1.13 -0.75 -25.74
C GLU A 34 2.20 0.16 -25.19
N ILE A 35 1.91 0.85 -24.08
CA ILE A 35 2.84 1.83 -23.50
C ILE A 35 2.95 1.64 -22.00
N GLU A 36 3.98 2.25 -21.43
CA GLU A 36 4.07 2.35 -19.98
C GLU A 36 3.60 3.73 -19.53
N GLN A 37 2.94 3.76 -18.40
CA GLN A 37 2.52 4.99 -17.76
C GLN A 37 2.97 4.96 -16.31
N VAL A 38 3.04 6.12 -15.69
CA VAL A 38 3.49 6.23 -14.30
C VAL A 38 2.29 6.18 -13.37
N LEU A 39 2.39 5.33 -12.35
CA LEU A 39 1.50 5.37 -11.19
C LEU A 39 2.30 5.85 -9.99
N VAL A 40 1.65 6.60 -9.12
CA VAL A 40 2.29 7.09 -7.90
C VAL A 40 1.55 6.53 -6.71
N PHE A 41 2.27 5.82 -5.85
CA PHE A 41 1.69 5.15 -4.68
C PHE A 41 2.10 5.87 -3.40
N THR A 42 1.13 6.09 -2.52
CA THR A 42 1.39 6.47 -1.14
C THR A 42 0.69 5.45 -0.27
N VAL A 43 1.44 4.86 0.64
CA VAL A 43 0.96 3.75 1.45
C VAL A 43 1.27 4.04 2.91
N ASP A 44 0.24 3.92 3.77
CA ASP A 44 0.39 4.02 5.21
C ASP A 44 0.17 2.63 5.80
N MET A 45 1.10 2.19 6.64
CA MET A 45 1.06 0.84 7.21
C MET A 45 1.08 0.94 8.72
N ALA A 46 0.16 0.24 9.38
CA ALA A 46 0.14 0.20 10.83
C ALA A 46 1.44 -0.44 11.35
N ALA A 47 2.06 0.19 12.32
CA ALA A 47 3.31 -0.30 12.84
C ALA A 47 3.46 0.06 14.32
N ASP A 48 4.16 -0.80 15.06
CA ASP A 48 4.50 -0.53 16.45
C ASP A 48 5.85 0.19 16.47
N VAL A 49 5.80 1.49 16.28
CA VAL A 49 7.01 2.31 16.20
C VAL A 49 7.73 2.34 17.54
N ALA A 50 6.96 2.36 18.63
CA ALA A 50 7.55 2.43 19.97
C ALA A 50 8.42 1.20 20.25
N LYS A 51 7.96 0.02 19.83
CA LYS A 51 8.72 -1.21 20.05
C LYS A 51 10.07 -1.16 19.34
N ALA A 52 10.07 -0.74 18.10
CA ALA A 52 11.31 -0.62 17.33
C ALA A 52 12.26 0.40 17.98
N ALA A 53 11.70 1.51 18.46
CA ALA A 53 12.50 2.58 19.04
C ALA A 53 13.16 2.20 20.35
N VAL A 54 12.54 1.30 21.12
CA VAL A 54 13.09 0.89 22.42
C VAL A 54 14.48 0.28 22.25
N ASN A 55 14.66 -0.60 21.29
CA ASN A 55 15.91 -1.31 21.10
C ASN A 55 16.75 -0.77 19.95
N ASP A 56 16.19 0.15 19.17
CA ASP A 56 16.84 0.68 17.96
C ASP A 56 17.35 -0.47 17.09
N ASP A 57 16.49 -1.46 16.89
CA ASP A 57 16.84 -2.69 16.21
C ASP A 57 16.00 -2.87 14.96
N LEU A 58 16.66 -3.07 13.84
CA LEU A 58 16.01 -3.27 12.55
C LEU A 58 15.06 -4.47 12.58
N ALA A 59 15.38 -5.48 13.38
CA ALA A 59 14.55 -6.67 13.47
C ALA A 59 13.16 -6.39 14.04
N ASP A 60 13.01 -5.30 14.78
CA ASP A 60 11.73 -4.94 15.41
C ASP A 60 10.91 -3.96 14.59
N THR A 61 11.38 -3.55 13.43
CA THR A 61 10.73 -2.54 12.64
C THR A 61 10.10 -3.13 11.37
N LEU A 62 9.12 -2.42 10.84
CA LEU A 62 8.56 -2.72 9.54
C LEU A 62 9.58 -2.30 8.48
N ASP A 63 9.98 -3.24 7.63
CA ASP A 63 10.97 -2.97 6.59
C ASP A 63 10.32 -2.30 5.39
N TYR A 64 10.35 -0.98 5.36
CA TYR A 64 9.71 -0.25 4.25
C TYR A 64 10.46 -0.42 2.93
N SER A 65 11.75 -0.76 2.96
CA SER A 65 12.45 -1.10 1.72
C SER A 65 11.88 -2.35 1.07
N ALA A 66 11.62 -3.37 1.87
CA ALA A 66 11.00 -4.59 1.38
C ALA A 66 9.58 -4.32 0.88
N ALA A 67 8.85 -3.48 1.60
CA ALA A 67 7.50 -3.10 1.19
C ALA A 67 7.52 -2.38 -0.17
N ALA A 68 8.44 -1.44 -0.36
CA ALA A 68 8.56 -0.73 -1.63
C ALA A 68 8.86 -1.67 -2.78
N LYS A 69 9.75 -2.63 -2.56
CA LYS A 69 10.07 -3.64 -3.58
C LYS A 69 8.85 -4.48 -3.93
N ALA A 70 8.07 -4.86 -2.93
CA ALA A 70 6.86 -5.65 -3.15
C ALA A 70 5.85 -4.87 -3.97
N ILE A 71 5.67 -3.57 -3.67
CA ILE A 71 4.75 -2.73 -4.44
C ILE A 71 5.17 -2.69 -5.90
N ARG A 72 6.46 -2.45 -6.17
CA ARG A 72 6.94 -2.40 -7.55
C ARG A 72 6.71 -3.72 -8.26
N ALA A 73 7.00 -4.83 -7.60
CA ALA A 73 6.83 -6.15 -8.21
C ALA A 73 5.38 -6.44 -8.55
N VAL A 74 4.47 -6.20 -7.61
CA VAL A 74 3.04 -6.43 -7.84
C VAL A 74 2.55 -5.64 -9.04
N VAL A 75 2.93 -4.37 -9.11
CA VAL A 75 2.39 -3.45 -10.10
C VAL A 75 2.98 -3.71 -11.48
N THR A 76 4.29 -3.93 -11.57
CA THR A 76 4.93 -4.15 -12.87
C THR A 76 4.59 -5.51 -13.45
N GLU A 77 4.48 -6.53 -12.61
CA GLU A 77 4.12 -7.88 -13.08
C GLU A 77 2.64 -7.99 -13.39
N GLY A 78 1.81 -7.22 -12.69
CA GLY A 78 0.37 -7.34 -12.84
C GLY A 78 -0.16 -6.78 -14.14
N LYS A 79 0.42 -5.70 -14.63
CA LYS A 79 -0.03 -5.03 -15.87
C LYS A 79 -1.55 -4.90 -15.89
N PHE A 80 -2.08 -4.34 -14.81
CA PHE A 80 -3.53 -4.31 -14.59
C PHE A 80 -4.22 -3.36 -15.53
N GLN A 81 -5.49 -3.62 -15.79
CA GLN A 81 -6.31 -2.66 -16.56
C GLN A 81 -6.79 -1.52 -15.69
N LEU A 82 -7.02 -1.78 -14.40
CA LEU A 82 -7.62 -0.79 -13.51
C LEU A 82 -6.68 -0.45 -12.37
N ILE A 83 -6.64 0.84 -12.01
CA ILE A 83 -5.86 1.24 -10.82
C ILE A 83 -6.49 0.69 -9.55
N GLU A 84 -7.79 0.41 -9.55
CA GLU A 84 -8.47 -0.26 -8.45
C GLU A 84 -7.86 -1.63 -8.17
N THR A 85 -7.59 -2.38 -9.23
CA THR A 85 -6.97 -3.71 -9.07
C THR A 85 -5.56 -3.58 -8.52
N ALA A 86 -4.81 -2.60 -9.03
CA ALA A 86 -3.45 -2.38 -8.54
C ALA A 86 -3.45 -2.07 -7.05
N ALA A 87 -4.35 -1.18 -6.61
CA ALA A 87 -4.45 -0.81 -5.21
C ALA A 87 -4.79 -2.01 -4.34
N GLU A 88 -5.78 -2.81 -4.75
CA GLU A 88 -6.21 -3.96 -3.96
C GLU A 88 -5.10 -5.00 -3.84
N ARG A 89 -4.41 -5.29 -4.95
CA ARG A 89 -3.34 -6.28 -4.92
C ARG A 89 -2.18 -5.83 -4.07
N VAL A 90 -1.83 -4.54 -4.13
CA VAL A 90 -0.80 -3.97 -3.28
C VAL A 90 -1.20 -4.10 -1.81
N ALA A 91 -2.43 -3.73 -1.47
CA ALA A 91 -2.90 -3.81 -0.09
C ALA A 91 -2.82 -5.24 0.43
N GLN A 92 -3.32 -6.21 -0.32
CA GLN A 92 -3.31 -7.59 0.12
C GLN A 92 -1.90 -8.14 0.27
N ARG A 93 -1.02 -7.76 -0.64
CA ARG A 93 0.38 -8.21 -0.56
C ARG A 93 1.06 -7.69 0.69
N LEU A 94 0.87 -6.42 1.00
CA LEU A 94 1.50 -5.83 2.18
C LEU A 94 0.92 -6.38 3.47
N LEU A 95 -0.39 -6.60 3.51
CA LEU A 95 -1.01 -7.21 4.69
C LEU A 95 -0.42 -8.60 4.95
N ALA A 96 -0.25 -9.39 3.89
CA ALA A 96 0.27 -10.75 4.03
C ALA A 96 1.75 -10.77 4.38
N ASP A 97 2.55 -9.97 3.68
CA ASP A 97 4.01 -10.02 3.85
C ASP A 97 4.46 -9.53 5.21
N HIS A 98 3.75 -8.55 5.76
CA HIS A 98 4.19 -7.87 6.99
C HIS A 98 3.26 -8.09 8.16
N GLY A 99 2.21 -8.90 8.00
CA GLY A 99 1.28 -9.17 9.08
C GLY A 99 0.63 -7.91 9.63
N LEU A 100 0.29 -6.99 8.75
CA LEU A 100 -0.23 -5.69 9.19
C LEU A 100 -1.63 -5.80 9.72
N ALA A 101 -1.93 -5.02 10.77
CA ALA A 101 -3.30 -4.88 11.24
C ALA A 101 -4.12 -4.04 10.27
N TRP A 102 -3.47 -3.12 9.56
CA TRP A 102 -4.17 -2.17 8.71
C TRP A 102 -3.21 -1.56 7.69
N VAL A 103 -3.74 -1.26 6.51
CA VAL A 103 -3.00 -0.57 5.45
C VAL A 103 -3.93 0.36 4.69
N ARG A 104 -3.43 1.51 4.30
CA ARG A 104 -4.12 2.47 3.46
C ARG A 104 -3.27 2.67 2.22
N VAL A 105 -3.87 2.51 1.04
CA VAL A 105 -3.17 2.63 -0.24
C VAL A 105 -3.83 3.69 -1.07
N GLU A 106 -3.06 4.68 -1.49
CA GLU A 106 -3.49 5.67 -2.48
C GLU A 106 -2.72 5.43 -3.76
N VAL A 107 -3.43 5.36 -4.87
CA VAL A 107 -2.84 5.26 -6.20
C VAL A 107 -3.27 6.46 -7.00
N VAL A 108 -2.29 7.17 -7.58
CA VAL A 108 -2.53 8.32 -8.43
C VAL A 108 -2.05 7.99 -9.83
N LYS A 109 -2.90 8.22 -10.80
CA LYS A 109 -2.57 8.06 -12.22
C LYS A 109 -2.69 9.42 -12.90
N PRO A 110 -1.57 10.08 -13.22
CA PRO A 110 -1.63 11.35 -13.95
C PRO A 110 -2.18 11.12 -15.37
N ILE A 111 -3.04 12.03 -15.80
CA ILE A 111 -3.62 12.01 -17.14
C ILE A 111 -3.38 13.37 -17.77
N PRO A 112 -2.12 13.66 -18.15
CA PRO A 112 -1.75 15.01 -18.57
C PRO A 112 -2.48 15.47 -19.83
N ALA A 113 -2.81 14.55 -20.73
CA ALA A 113 -3.53 14.90 -21.93
C ALA A 113 -4.91 15.48 -21.64
N GLU A 114 -5.50 15.09 -20.51
CA GLU A 114 -6.83 15.56 -20.11
C GLU A 114 -6.79 16.65 -19.05
N GLY A 115 -5.60 16.94 -18.52
CA GLY A 115 -5.43 18.02 -17.58
C GLY A 115 -5.79 17.69 -16.14
N TYR A 116 -5.83 16.39 -15.75
CA TYR A 116 -6.13 16.01 -14.38
C TYR A 116 -5.35 14.75 -13.98
N THR A 117 -5.43 14.40 -12.71
CA THR A 117 -4.99 13.11 -12.21
C THR A 117 -6.20 12.36 -11.68
N ALA A 118 -6.23 11.06 -11.92
CA ALA A 118 -7.22 10.18 -11.30
C ALA A 118 -6.57 9.53 -10.09
N ALA A 119 -7.32 9.34 -9.02
CA ALA A 119 -6.77 8.73 -7.83
C ALA A 119 -7.83 7.90 -7.12
N ILE A 120 -7.38 6.83 -6.49
CA ILE A 120 -8.23 6.08 -5.57
C ILE A 120 -7.48 5.87 -4.27
N THR A 121 -8.24 5.73 -3.20
CA THR A 121 -7.69 5.44 -1.89
C THR A 121 -8.53 4.34 -1.27
N ILE A 122 -7.86 3.29 -0.78
CA ILE A 122 -8.54 2.21 -0.10
C ILE A 122 -7.90 1.96 1.25
N GLU A 123 -8.68 1.39 2.17
CA GLU A 123 -8.18 0.95 3.47
C GLU A 123 -8.61 -0.49 3.66
N ARG A 124 -7.68 -1.30 4.16
CA ARG A 124 -7.95 -2.72 4.40
C ARG A 124 -7.37 -3.13 5.72
N SER A 125 -8.11 -3.97 6.43
CA SER A 125 -7.65 -4.56 7.69
C SER A 125 -7.00 -5.90 7.45
N GLY A 126 -6.10 -6.26 8.34
CA GLY A 126 -5.34 -7.48 8.20
C GLY A 126 -6.14 -8.73 8.50
N SER A 127 -5.44 -9.85 8.45
CA SER A 127 -6.03 -11.18 8.53
C SER A 127 -6.69 -11.48 9.87
N LEU A 128 -6.55 -10.61 10.84
CA LEU A 128 -7.18 -10.82 12.13
C LEU A 128 -8.68 -11.02 11.99
N THR A 129 -9.30 -10.29 11.09
CA THR A 129 -10.73 -10.45 10.83
C THR A 129 -11.06 -11.86 10.36
N GLN A 130 -10.15 -12.47 9.65
CA GLN A 130 -10.37 -13.82 9.13
C GLN A 130 -10.27 -14.86 10.22
N VAL A 131 -9.44 -14.61 11.19
CA VAL A 131 -9.23 -15.54 12.29
C VAL A 131 -10.51 -15.73 13.08
N THR A 132 -11.31 -14.70 13.18
CA THR A 132 -12.54 -14.76 13.95
C THR A 132 -13.62 -15.57 13.27
N MET A 133 -13.44 -15.88 12.03
CA MET A 133 -14.38 -16.70 11.30
C MET A 133 -14.22 -18.17 11.67
#